data_af273178ce9f3d2cbdb14f45c41c96ed
#
_entry.id   af273178ce9f3d2cbdb14f45c41c96ed
#
_cell.length_a   1.000
_cell.length_b   1.000
_cell.length_c   1.000
_cell.angle_alpha   90.00
_cell.angle_beta   90.00
_cell.angle_gamma   90.00
#
_symmetry.space_group_name_H-M   'P 1'
#
loop_
_entity.id
_entity.type
_entity.pdbx_description
1 polymer ?
#
loop_
_entity_poly.entity_id
_entity_poly.type
_entity_poly.pdbx_seq_one_letter_code
_entity_poly.pdbx_strand_id
1 'polypeptide(L)'
;MAQTVTARRSRGDERRLRILAAAAELIADRGYHAVSMTDIGVSAGVVGPAIYRHFNSKADLLAALFEQVIDTLLVRASAIVEQSHDDNLALTQLVADHVSLVIEQRELAIVYYREVHNLAESQRSRLRRKQRLYLDEWVHVLGELRPELDETELRATVHGAIGAVQSILQYRDTGMAPDRVPTLLARMGHSVLGVQRFCPEGIASTQRDPDTDMPKR
;
A
#
# COMPACT_ATOMS: atom_id res chain seq x y z
N MET A 1 12.55 -14.16 28.41
CA MET A 1 11.48 -15.01 27.88
C MET A 1 10.27 -14.13 27.59
N ALA A 2 10.14 -13.64 26.37
CA ALA A 2 9.00 -12.83 25.94
C ALA A 2 7.95 -13.80 25.36
N GLN A 3 6.83 -13.95 26.05
CA GLN A 3 5.67 -14.71 25.55
C GLN A 3 4.98 -13.86 24.50
N THR A 4 5.08 -14.27 23.24
CA THR A 4 4.29 -13.75 22.12
C THR A 4 2.83 -14.08 22.38
N VAL A 5 2.05 -13.09 22.83
CA VAL A 5 0.60 -13.21 22.98
C VAL A 5 0.00 -13.14 21.59
N THR A 6 -0.09 -14.28 20.91
CA THR A 6 -0.91 -14.42 19.70
C THR A 6 -2.37 -14.35 20.14
N ALA A 7 -2.98 -13.17 20.04
CA ALA A 7 -4.40 -12.99 20.34
C ALA A 7 -5.20 -13.92 19.43
N ARG A 8 -5.86 -14.92 20.03
CA ARG A 8 -6.73 -15.89 19.36
C ARG A 8 -7.92 -15.13 18.77
N ARG A 9 -7.89 -14.91 17.44
CA ARG A 9 -8.99 -14.28 16.70
C ARG A 9 -10.30 -15.01 17.00
N SER A 10 -11.37 -14.27 17.24
CA SER A 10 -12.68 -14.85 17.46
C SER A 10 -13.20 -15.48 16.16
N ARG A 11 -14.07 -16.49 16.26
CA ARG A 11 -14.76 -17.06 15.08
C ARG A 11 -15.54 -16.01 14.30
N GLY A 12 -15.96 -14.94 14.97
CA GLY A 12 -16.62 -13.79 14.33
C GLY A 12 -15.66 -12.97 13.49
N ASP A 13 -14.44 -12.72 13.98
CA ASP A 13 -13.40 -11.98 13.25
C ASP A 13 -12.91 -12.77 12.03
N GLU A 14 -12.72 -14.07 12.15
CA GLU A 14 -12.34 -14.93 11.03
C GLU A 14 -13.40 -14.93 9.93
N ARG A 15 -14.68 -14.94 10.32
CA ARG A 15 -15.79 -14.86 9.36
C ARG A 15 -15.86 -13.49 8.68
N ARG A 16 -15.65 -12.43 9.46
CA ARG A 16 -15.60 -11.08 8.93
C ARG A 16 -14.49 -10.92 7.90
N LEU A 17 -13.30 -11.44 8.16
CA LEU A 17 -12.17 -11.41 7.22
C LEU A 17 -12.46 -12.20 5.93
N ARG A 18 -13.10 -13.37 6.03
CA ARG A 18 -13.50 -14.14 4.83
C ARG A 18 -14.52 -13.38 3.97
N ILE A 19 -15.47 -12.68 4.58
CA ILE A 19 -16.42 -11.85 3.85
C ILE A 19 -15.69 -10.72 3.12
N LEU A 20 -14.73 -10.05 3.76
CA LEU A 20 -13.94 -8.97 3.14
C LEU A 20 -13.09 -9.49 1.98
N ALA A 21 -12.44 -10.65 2.11
CA ALA A 21 -11.66 -11.26 1.05
C ALA A 21 -12.54 -11.61 -0.17
N ALA A 22 -13.67 -12.30 0.06
CA ALA A 22 -14.62 -12.63 -1.01
C ALA A 22 -15.17 -11.37 -1.70
N ALA A 23 -15.42 -10.30 -0.96
CA ALA A 23 -15.87 -9.03 -1.51
C ALA A 23 -14.80 -8.38 -2.39
N ALA A 24 -13.54 -8.37 -1.96
CA ALA A 24 -12.43 -7.81 -2.72
C ALA A 24 -12.32 -8.51 -4.08
N GLU A 25 -12.31 -9.85 -4.10
CA GLU A 25 -12.21 -10.66 -5.31
C GLU A 25 -13.39 -10.40 -6.26
N LEU A 26 -14.63 -10.49 -5.76
CA LEU A 26 -15.82 -10.31 -6.59
C LEU A 26 -15.94 -8.89 -7.16
N ILE A 27 -15.65 -7.87 -6.34
CA ILE A 27 -15.75 -6.46 -6.76
C ILE A 27 -14.64 -6.13 -7.76
N ALA A 28 -13.44 -6.68 -7.59
CA ALA A 28 -12.35 -6.53 -8.55
C ALA A 28 -12.70 -7.14 -9.92
N ASP A 29 -13.29 -8.34 -9.92
CA ASP A 29 -13.66 -9.08 -11.14
C ASP A 29 -14.85 -8.43 -11.87
N ARG A 30 -15.94 -8.11 -11.16
CA ARG A 30 -17.23 -7.73 -11.74
C ARG A 30 -17.58 -6.25 -11.58
N GLY A 31 -16.85 -5.52 -10.77
CA GLY A 31 -17.15 -4.14 -10.38
C GLY A 31 -18.14 -4.04 -9.21
N TYR A 32 -18.05 -2.93 -8.48
CA TYR A 32 -18.84 -2.72 -7.27
C TYR A 32 -20.36 -2.84 -7.50
N HIS A 33 -20.87 -2.23 -8.56
CA HIS A 33 -22.33 -2.18 -8.79
C HIS A 33 -22.95 -3.52 -9.17
N ALA A 34 -22.20 -4.38 -9.85
CA ALA A 34 -22.67 -5.69 -10.32
C ALA A 34 -22.68 -6.79 -9.24
N VAL A 35 -22.05 -6.54 -8.09
CA VAL A 35 -21.95 -7.52 -6.99
C VAL A 35 -22.95 -7.21 -5.90
N SER A 36 -23.73 -8.20 -5.47
CA SER A 36 -24.68 -8.07 -4.35
C SER A 36 -24.10 -8.58 -3.03
N MET A 37 -24.72 -8.20 -1.90
CA MET A 37 -24.39 -8.77 -0.58
C MET A 37 -24.60 -10.28 -0.54
N THR A 38 -25.57 -10.79 -1.31
CA THR A 38 -25.86 -12.23 -1.41
C THR A 38 -24.72 -12.95 -2.12
N ASP A 39 -24.21 -12.41 -3.23
CA ASP A 39 -23.08 -13.00 -3.96
C ASP A 39 -21.84 -13.09 -3.08
N ILE A 40 -21.54 -12.02 -2.34
CA ILE A 40 -20.44 -11.99 -1.38
C ILE A 40 -20.65 -13.04 -0.27
N GLY A 41 -21.86 -13.12 0.26
CA GLY A 41 -22.20 -14.11 1.29
C GLY A 41 -21.96 -15.55 0.81
N VAL A 42 -22.45 -15.88 -0.40
CA VAL A 42 -22.25 -17.20 -1.01
C VAL A 42 -20.77 -17.50 -1.20
N SER A 43 -20.00 -16.56 -1.77
CA SER A 43 -18.57 -16.72 -1.99
C SER A 43 -17.79 -16.89 -0.67
N ALA A 44 -18.19 -16.19 0.40
CA ALA A 44 -17.58 -16.29 1.72
C ALA A 44 -18.00 -17.55 2.51
N GLY A 45 -18.93 -18.39 1.98
CA GLY A 45 -19.52 -19.50 2.71
C GLY A 45 -20.40 -19.05 3.88
N VAL A 46 -21.05 -17.89 3.75
CA VAL A 46 -21.95 -17.29 4.75
C VAL A 46 -23.35 -17.23 4.18
N VAL A 47 -24.24 -18.07 4.69
CA VAL A 47 -25.59 -18.24 4.13
C VAL A 47 -26.57 -17.19 4.65
N GLY A 48 -27.35 -16.59 3.73
CA GLY A 48 -28.53 -15.77 4.00
C GLY A 48 -28.28 -14.53 4.88
N PRO A 49 -29.12 -14.28 5.89
CA PRO A 49 -29.05 -13.06 6.71
C PRO A 49 -27.79 -12.93 7.57
N ALA A 50 -26.92 -13.95 7.61
CA ALA A 50 -25.74 -13.94 8.47
C ALA A 50 -24.69 -12.91 8.03
N ILE A 51 -24.62 -12.52 6.75
CA ILE A 51 -23.74 -11.45 6.28
C ILE A 51 -24.12 -10.10 6.90
N TYR A 52 -25.42 -9.84 7.05
CA TYR A 52 -25.93 -8.58 7.62
C TYR A 52 -25.65 -8.43 9.13
N ARG A 53 -25.22 -9.51 9.82
CA ARG A 53 -24.71 -9.42 11.21
C ARG A 53 -23.31 -8.80 11.26
N HIS A 54 -22.59 -8.81 10.13
CA HIS A 54 -21.22 -8.29 10.05
C HIS A 54 -21.16 -6.92 9.36
N PHE A 55 -22.04 -6.69 8.36
CA PHE A 55 -22.07 -5.46 7.57
C PHE A 55 -23.52 -5.10 7.26
N ASN A 56 -23.94 -3.88 7.63
CA ASN A 56 -25.31 -3.42 7.41
C ASN A 56 -25.62 -3.15 5.93
N SER A 57 -24.59 -2.80 5.16
CA SER A 57 -24.71 -2.47 3.75
C SER A 57 -23.45 -2.84 2.97
N LYS A 58 -23.56 -2.86 1.63
CA LYS A 58 -22.42 -3.02 0.74
C LYS A 58 -21.43 -1.85 0.86
N ALA A 59 -21.92 -0.64 1.12
CA ALA A 59 -21.06 0.52 1.38
C ALA A 59 -20.27 0.38 2.70
N ASP A 60 -20.89 -0.16 3.77
CA ASP A 60 -20.19 -0.42 5.03
C ASP A 60 -19.13 -1.50 4.86
N LEU A 61 -19.42 -2.52 4.05
CA LEU A 61 -18.46 -3.56 3.73
C LEU A 61 -17.28 -2.99 2.94
N LEU A 62 -17.55 -2.16 1.92
CA LEU A 62 -16.52 -1.50 1.13
C LEU A 62 -15.64 -0.57 1.99
N ALA A 63 -16.26 0.23 2.86
CA ALA A 63 -15.52 1.07 3.80
C ALA A 63 -14.60 0.25 4.72
N ALA A 64 -15.11 -0.86 5.25
CA ALA A 64 -14.34 -1.75 6.12
C ALA A 64 -13.17 -2.43 5.36
N LEU A 65 -13.37 -2.75 4.09
CA LEU A 65 -12.32 -3.29 3.23
C LEU A 65 -11.18 -2.29 3.04
N PHE A 66 -11.50 -1.04 2.73
CA PHE A 66 -10.50 0.02 2.58
C PHE A 66 -9.82 0.36 3.90
N GLU A 67 -10.58 0.43 5.00
CA GLU A 67 -10.03 0.65 6.34
C GLU A 67 -9.01 -0.44 6.71
N GLN A 68 -9.29 -1.70 6.40
CA GLN A 68 -8.36 -2.81 6.68
C GLN A 68 -7.01 -2.64 5.96
N VAL A 69 -7.03 -2.20 4.70
CA VAL A 69 -5.79 -1.95 3.94
C VAL A 69 -4.99 -0.82 4.57
N ILE A 70 -5.63 0.31 4.85
CA ILE A 70 -4.96 1.46 5.45
C ILE A 70 -4.44 1.13 6.86
N ASP A 71 -5.19 0.39 7.68
CA ASP A 71 -4.73 -0.05 9.00
C ASP A 71 -3.49 -0.95 8.89
N THR A 72 -3.46 -1.84 7.91
CA THR A 72 -2.29 -2.69 7.65
C THR A 72 -1.07 -1.86 7.26
N LEU A 73 -1.25 -0.88 6.34
CA LEU A 73 -0.19 0.05 5.94
C LEU A 73 0.35 0.85 7.12
N LEU A 74 -0.55 1.42 7.93
CA LEU A 74 -0.16 2.24 9.07
C LEU A 74 0.64 1.42 10.09
N VAL A 75 0.15 0.23 10.46
CA VAL A 75 0.86 -0.65 11.41
C VAL A 75 2.24 -1.03 10.91
N ARG A 76 2.38 -1.35 9.61
CA ARG A 76 3.69 -1.67 9.03
C ARG A 76 4.60 -0.47 8.98
N ALA A 77 4.10 0.70 8.57
CA ALA A 77 4.88 1.93 8.52
C ALA A 77 5.41 2.33 9.89
N SER A 78 4.55 2.37 10.91
CA SER A 78 4.98 2.65 12.29
C SER A 78 6.04 1.65 12.77
N ALA A 79 5.85 0.34 12.49
CA ALA A 79 6.84 -0.67 12.86
C ALA A 79 8.19 -0.48 12.13
N ILE A 80 8.19 -0.09 10.86
CA ILE A 80 9.41 0.22 10.10
C ILE A 80 10.13 1.40 10.74
N VAL A 81 9.42 2.49 11.03
CA VAL A 81 10.00 3.70 11.61
C VAL A 81 10.55 3.43 13.02
N GLU A 82 9.80 2.74 13.88
CA GLU A 82 10.21 2.40 15.25
C GLU A 82 11.43 1.45 15.32
N GLN A 83 11.57 0.54 14.35
CA GLN A 83 12.62 -0.48 14.35
C GLN A 83 13.89 -0.06 13.59
N SER A 84 13.80 0.96 12.76
CA SER A 84 14.93 1.44 11.97
C SER A 84 15.79 2.38 12.81
N HIS A 85 17.11 2.18 12.75
CA HIS A 85 18.10 3.05 13.39
C HIS A 85 18.71 4.07 12.41
N ASP A 86 18.24 4.09 11.17
CA ASP A 86 18.71 4.94 10.09
C ASP A 86 17.51 5.37 9.23
N ASP A 87 17.34 6.68 9.05
CA ASP A 87 16.19 7.24 8.35
C ASP A 87 16.18 6.90 6.86
N ASN A 88 17.36 6.78 6.22
CA ASN A 88 17.46 6.36 4.83
C ASN A 88 17.01 4.89 4.66
N LEU A 89 17.40 4.03 5.60
CA LEU A 89 16.92 2.64 5.64
C LEU A 89 15.41 2.59 5.88
N ALA A 90 14.90 3.37 6.85
CA ALA A 90 13.46 3.46 7.12
C ALA A 90 12.69 3.89 5.87
N LEU A 91 13.11 4.96 5.21
CA LEU A 91 12.47 5.45 3.98
C LEU A 91 12.53 4.42 2.85
N THR A 92 13.66 3.73 2.71
CA THR A 92 13.81 2.66 1.71
C THR A 92 12.84 1.50 1.98
N GLN A 93 12.64 1.13 3.24
CA GLN A 93 11.69 0.08 3.63
C GLN A 93 10.24 0.53 3.46
N LEU A 94 9.90 1.79 3.77
CA LEU A 94 8.58 2.37 3.53
C LEU A 94 8.22 2.33 2.03
N VAL A 95 9.15 2.73 1.16
CA VAL A 95 8.97 2.66 -0.30
C VAL A 95 8.76 1.21 -0.73
N ALA A 96 9.57 0.27 -0.25
CA ALA A 96 9.48 -1.14 -0.61
C ALA A 96 8.15 -1.77 -0.16
N ASP A 97 7.70 -1.48 1.07
CA ASP A 97 6.43 -1.96 1.60
C ASP A 97 5.24 -1.42 0.80
N HIS A 98 5.25 -0.13 0.45
CA HIS A 98 4.20 0.47 -0.38
C HIS A 98 4.17 -0.13 -1.80
N VAL A 99 5.33 -0.36 -2.40
CA VAL A 99 5.44 -1.04 -3.71
C VAL A 99 4.89 -2.45 -3.64
N SER A 100 5.26 -3.23 -2.62
CA SER A 100 4.72 -4.59 -2.43
C SER A 100 3.20 -4.57 -2.32
N LEU A 101 2.64 -3.68 -1.52
CA LEU A 101 1.20 -3.55 -1.36
C LEU A 101 0.51 -3.22 -2.69
N VAL A 102 1.03 -2.25 -3.45
CA VAL A 102 0.44 -1.84 -4.75
C VAL A 102 0.44 -3.00 -5.75
N ILE A 103 1.45 -3.86 -5.72
CA ILE A 103 1.55 -5.02 -6.60
C ILE A 103 0.64 -6.16 -6.10
N GLU A 104 0.74 -6.50 -4.83
CA GLU A 104 0.03 -7.64 -4.24
C GLU A 104 -1.47 -7.40 -4.11
N GLN A 105 -1.88 -6.15 -3.86
CA GLN A 105 -3.27 -5.75 -3.67
C GLN A 105 -3.78 -4.88 -4.82
N ARG A 106 -3.26 -5.12 -6.03
CA ARG A 106 -3.52 -4.29 -7.21
C ARG A 106 -5.02 -4.12 -7.49
N GLU A 107 -5.77 -5.20 -7.49
CA GLU A 107 -7.21 -5.19 -7.76
C GLU A 107 -7.96 -4.35 -6.72
N LEU A 108 -7.60 -4.51 -5.45
CA LEU A 108 -8.21 -3.76 -4.36
C LEU A 108 -7.87 -2.27 -4.43
N ALA A 109 -6.63 -1.92 -4.79
CA ALA A 109 -6.24 -0.55 -5.02
C ALA A 109 -7.03 0.10 -6.18
N ILE A 110 -7.26 -0.64 -7.28
CA ILE A 110 -8.10 -0.19 -8.39
C ILE A 110 -9.55 0.03 -7.92
N VAL A 111 -10.09 -0.89 -7.12
CA VAL A 111 -11.43 -0.75 -6.52
C VAL A 111 -11.49 0.50 -5.66
N TYR A 112 -10.47 0.76 -4.83
CA TYR A 112 -10.41 1.98 -4.02
C TYR A 112 -10.53 3.25 -4.86
N TYR A 113 -9.72 3.40 -5.90
CA TYR A 113 -9.75 4.57 -6.76
C TYR A 113 -11.09 4.78 -7.47
N ARG A 114 -11.75 3.70 -7.86
CA ARG A 114 -13.03 3.77 -8.57
C ARG A 114 -14.21 4.03 -7.64
N GLU A 115 -14.17 3.49 -6.43
CA GLU A 115 -15.37 3.33 -5.61
C GLU A 115 -15.36 4.16 -4.32
N VAL A 116 -14.24 4.79 -3.95
CA VAL A 116 -14.15 5.57 -2.71
C VAL A 116 -15.18 6.69 -2.63
N HIS A 117 -15.60 7.25 -3.75
CA HIS A 117 -16.62 8.30 -3.82
C HIS A 117 -18.04 7.79 -3.53
N ASN A 118 -18.29 6.48 -3.63
CA ASN A 118 -19.58 5.86 -3.27
C ASN A 118 -19.76 5.70 -1.76
N LEU A 119 -18.74 5.96 -0.97
CA LEU A 119 -18.84 5.92 0.49
C LEU A 119 -19.53 7.17 1.04
N ALA A 120 -20.21 7.02 2.17
CA ALA A 120 -20.74 8.16 2.93
C ALA A 120 -19.61 9.10 3.40
N GLU A 121 -19.90 10.40 3.56
CA GLU A 121 -18.88 11.39 3.93
C GLU A 121 -18.19 11.05 5.26
N SER A 122 -18.93 10.53 6.23
CA SER A 122 -18.37 10.07 7.52
C SER A 122 -17.33 8.93 7.33
N GLN A 123 -17.58 8.01 6.41
CA GLN A 123 -16.66 6.91 6.09
C GLN A 123 -15.42 7.44 5.37
N ARG A 124 -15.60 8.31 4.36
CA ARG A 124 -14.48 8.98 3.68
C ARG A 124 -13.61 9.78 4.63
N SER A 125 -14.21 10.51 5.57
CA SER A 125 -13.48 11.29 6.57
C SER A 125 -12.63 10.42 7.49
N ARG A 126 -13.13 9.24 7.90
CA ARG A 126 -12.33 8.27 8.67
C ARG A 126 -11.14 7.74 7.87
N LEU A 127 -11.38 7.36 6.60
CA LEU A 127 -10.30 6.90 5.71
C LEU A 127 -9.24 7.97 5.52
N ARG A 128 -9.64 9.22 5.21
CA ARG A 128 -8.69 10.35 5.05
C ARG A 128 -7.87 10.60 6.32
N ARG A 129 -8.47 10.44 7.50
CA ARG A 129 -7.73 10.58 8.76
C ARG A 129 -6.66 9.50 8.90
N LYS A 130 -6.98 8.24 8.62
CA LYS A 130 -6.03 7.13 8.66
C LYS A 130 -4.93 7.28 7.62
N GLN A 131 -5.28 7.71 6.41
CA GLN A 131 -4.31 8.03 5.36
C GLN A 131 -3.33 9.12 5.79
N ARG A 132 -3.82 10.17 6.45
CA ARG A 132 -2.91 11.22 6.97
C ARG A 132 -1.92 10.65 7.98
N LEU A 133 -2.36 9.82 8.92
CA LEU A 133 -1.46 9.18 9.88
C LEU A 133 -0.38 8.32 9.18
N TYR A 134 -0.76 7.60 8.13
CA TYR A 134 0.19 6.85 7.32
C TYR A 134 1.21 7.76 6.62
N LEU A 135 0.74 8.88 6.06
CA LEU A 135 1.61 9.87 5.42
C LEU A 135 2.52 10.57 6.43
N ASP A 136 2.05 10.81 7.65
CA ASP A 136 2.83 11.44 8.71
C ASP A 136 4.09 10.64 9.07
N GLU A 137 4.04 9.29 9.02
CA GLU A 137 5.23 8.43 9.19
C GLU A 137 6.29 8.71 8.10
N TRP A 138 5.87 8.84 6.85
CA TRP A 138 6.78 9.17 5.75
C TRP A 138 7.34 10.59 5.87
N VAL A 139 6.49 11.54 6.22
CA VAL A 139 6.87 12.96 6.37
C VAL A 139 7.89 13.11 7.50
N HIS A 140 7.69 12.40 8.61
CA HIS A 140 8.65 12.38 9.72
C HIS A 140 10.03 11.92 9.25
N VAL A 141 10.13 10.75 8.65
CA VAL A 141 11.41 10.20 8.17
C VAL A 141 12.04 11.06 7.07
N LEU A 142 11.24 11.57 6.13
CA LEU A 142 11.74 12.42 5.07
C LEU A 142 12.26 13.75 5.61
N GLY A 143 11.66 14.31 6.66
CA GLY A 143 12.07 15.57 7.27
C GLY A 143 13.48 15.50 7.86
N GLU A 144 13.88 14.37 8.43
CA GLU A 144 15.25 14.15 8.93
C GLU A 144 16.27 14.08 7.79
N LEU A 145 15.87 13.59 6.62
CA LEU A 145 16.72 13.45 5.43
C LEU A 145 16.76 14.70 4.55
N ARG A 146 15.73 15.54 4.63
CA ARG A 146 15.56 16.73 3.78
C ARG A 146 15.19 17.96 4.63
N PRO A 147 16.07 18.37 5.55
CA PRO A 147 15.81 19.48 6.48
C PRO A 147 15.63 20.86 5.79
N GLU A 148 15.95 20.96 4.52
CA GLU A 148 15.73 22.17 3.70
C GLU A 148 14.27 22.35 3.23
N LEU A 149 13.43 21.28 3.31
CA LEU A 149 12.03 21.34 2.91
C LEU A 149 11.13 21.73 4.10
N ASP A 150 10.17 22.60 3.84
CA ASP A 150 9.14 22.88 4.83
C ASP A 150 8.09 21.76 4.91
N GLU A 151 7.21 21.81 5.92
CA GLU A 151 6.19 20.76 6.13
C GLU A 151 5.26 20.59 4.93
N THR A 152 4.93 21.67 4.22
CA THR A 152 4.07 21.62 3.04
C THR A 152 4.77 20.94 1.86
N GLU A 153 6.05 21.26 1.67
CA GLU A 153 6.90 20.66 0.65
C GLU A 153 7.15 19.18 0.94
N LEU A 154 7.41 18.80 2.19
CA LEU A 154 7.55 17.41 2.62
C LEU A 154 6.28 16.60 2.32
N ARG A 155 5.11 17.11 2.70
CA ARG A 155 3.83 16.47 2.42
C ARG A 155 3.57 16.31 0.92
N ALA A 156 3.83 17.36 0.14
CA ALA A 156 3.67 17.32 -1.31
C ALA A 156 4.61 16.29 -1.96
N THR A 157 5.86 16.23 -1.50
CA THR A 157 6.88 15.29 -1.99
C THR A 157 6.47 13.85 -1.69
N VAL A 158 6.02 13.55 -0.46
CA VAL A 158 5.52 12.22 -0.09
C VAL A 158 4.30 11.83 -0.92
N HIS A 159 3.34 12.73 -1.09
CA HIS A 159 2.18 12.47 -1.96
C HIS A 159 2.60 12.18 -3.41
N GLY A 160 3.56 12.94 -3.93
CA GLY A 160 4.13 12.73 -5.25
C GLY A 160 4.79 11.36 -5.41
N ALA A 161 5.57 10.94 -4.42
CA ALA A 161 6.24 9.64 -4.42
C ALA A 161 5.24 8.46 -4.39
N ILE A 162 4.24 8.53 -3.50
CA ILE A 162 3.17 7.54 -3.42
C ILE A 162 2.39 7.51 -4.73
N GLY A 163 2.02 8.68 -5.30
CA GLY A 163 1.36 8.77 -6.59
C GLY A 163 2.18 8.19 -7.74
N ALA A 164 3.50 8.39 -7.74
CA ALA A 164 4.39 7.79 -8.73
C ALA A 164 4.38 6.26 -8.66
N VAL A 165 4.42 5.68 -7.46
CA VAL A 165 4.31 4.22 -7.27
C VAL A 165 2.93 3.72 -7.71
N GLN A 166 1.86 4.42 -7.36
CA GLN A 166 0.48 4.05 -7.66
C GLN A 166 0.11 4.26 -9.15
N SER A 167 0.91 4.99 -9.92
CA SER A 167 0.66 5.22 -11.36
C SER A 167 0.49 3.93 -12.15
N ILE A 168 1.13 2.84 -11.74
CA ILE A 168 1.03 1.51 -12.36
C ILE A 168 -0.40 0.96 -12.38
N LEU A 169 -1.26 1.41 -11.46
CA LEU A 169 -2.64 0.94 -11.35
C LEU A 169 -3.51 1.37 -12.56
N GLN A 170 -3.07 2.38 -13.29
CA GLN A 170 -3.77 2.87 -14.48
C GLN A 170 -3.49 2.03 -15.74
N TYR A 171 -2.47 1.19 -15.72
CA TYR A 171 -2.09 0.35 -16.85
C TYR A 171 -2.55 -1.08 -16.60
N ARG A 172 -3.30 -1.67 -17.53
CA ARG A 172 -3.69 -3.09 -17.47
C ARG A 172 -2.51 -4.01 -17.74
N ASP A 173 -1.71 -3.62 -18.73
CA ASP A 173 -0.48 -4.32 -19.11
C ASP A 173 0.60 -3.28 -19.36
N THR A 174 1.73 -3.43 -18.69
CA THR A 174 2.87 -2.52 -18.85
C THR A 174 3.82 -2.96 -19.96
N GLY A 175 3.63 -4.13 -20.53
CA GLY A 175 4.57 -4.76 -21.45
C GLY A 175 5.93 -5.08 -20.83
N MET A 176 6.09 -4.88 -19.51
CA MET A 176 7.34 -5.16 -18.80
C MET A 176 7.31 -6.57 -18.17
N ALA A 177 8.49 -7.18 -18.06
CA ALA A 177 8.66 -8.39 -17.29
C ALA A 177 8.27 -8.13 -15.80
N PRO A 178 7.46 -9.01 -15.18
CA PRO A 178 6.90 -8.78 -13.84
C PRO A 178 7.94 -8.51 -12.75
N ASP A 179 9.12 -9.14 -12.86
CA ASP A 179 10.25 -8.98 -11.95
C ASP A 179 10.90 -7.59 -11.99
N ARG A 180 10.72 -6.84 -13.08
CA ARG A 180 11.25 -5.48 -13.23
C ARG A 180 10.35 -4.39 -12.62
N VAL A 181 9.06 -4.66 -12.49
CA VAL A 181 8.08 -3.69 -12.02
C VAL A 181 8.40 -3.18 -10.61
N PRO A 182 8.67 -4.04 -9.60
CA PRO A 182 8.97 -3.58 -8.24
C PRO A 182 10.18 -2.63 -8.20
N THR A 183 11.25 -2.98 -8.92
CA THR A 183 12.48 -2.18 -8.97
C THR A 183 12.24 -0.83 -9.62
N LEU A 184 11.45 -0.77 -10.71
CA LEU A 184 11.10 0.48 -11.36
C LEU A 184 10.29 1.39 -10.43
N LEU A 185 9.24 0.86 -9.79
CA LEU A 185 8.38 1.63 -8.90
C LEU A 185 9.15 2.16 -7.68
N ALA A 186 10.00 1.34 -7.08
CA ALA A 186 10.86 1.78 -5.98
C ALA A 186 11.80 2.91 -6.42
N ARG A 187 12.43 2.79 -7.59
CA ARG A 187 13.27 3.85 -8.15
C ARG A 187 12.49 5.15 -8.41
N MET A 188 11.27 5.05 -8.94
CA MET A 188 10.40 6.22 -9.15
C MET A 188 10.08 6.90 -7.81
N GLY A 189 9.69 6.14 -6.79
CA GLY A 189 9.43 6.66 -5.44
C GLY A 189 10.64 7.41 -4.88
N HIS A 190 11.82 6.78 -4.89
CA HIS A 190 13.07 7.41 -4.41
C HIS A 190 13.45 8.66 -5.20
N SER A 191 13.28 8.65 -6.53
CA SER A 191 13.57 9.81 -7.37
C SER A 191 12.70 11.01 -7.02
N VAL A 192 11.41 10.80 -6.71
CA VAL A 192 10.51 11.88 -6.29
C VAL A 192 10.86 12.39 -4.90
N LEU A 193 11.21 11.48 -3.96
CA LEU A 193 11.63 11.85 -2.61
C LEU A 193 12.95 12.62 -2.60
N GLY A 194 13.74 12.53 -3.68
CA GLY A 194 15.04 13.19 -3.78
C GLY A 194 16.10 12.59 -2.84
N VAL A 195 15.92 11.32 -2.45
CA VAL A 195 16.83 10.59 -1.56
C VAL A 195 17.31 9.33 -2.28
N GLN A 196 18.62 9.04 -2.18
CA GLN A 196 19.18 7.83 -2.75
C GLN A 196 18.70 6.61 -1.95
N ARG A 197 18.44 5.50 -2.66
CA ARG A 197 18.09 4.24 -2.03
C ARG A 197 19.23 3.78 -1.12
N PHE A 198 18.92 3.39 0.09
CA PHE A 198 19.88 2.73 0.96
C PHE A 198 20.34 1.40 0.34
N CYS A 199 21.63 1.28 0.05
CA CYS A 199 22.27 0.02 -0.31
C CYS A 199 23.23 -0.34 0.83
N PRO A 200 23.03 -1.43 1.58
CA PRO A 200 24.00 -1.86 2.56
C PRO A 200 25.37 -2.07 1.86
N GLU A 201 26.41 -1.45 2.40
CA GLU A 201 27.76 -1.58 1.89
C GLU A 201 28.16 -3.06 1.82
N GLY A 202 28.32 -3.60 0.61
CA GLY A 202 28.75 -4.99 0.42
C GLY A 202 28.46 -5.60 -0.94
N ILE A 203 27.64 -4.97 -1.79
CA ILE A 203 27.47 -5.39 -3.19
C ILE A 203 27.97 -4.24 -4.08
N ALA A 204 29.29 -4.14 -4.21
CA ALA A 204 29.92 -3.28 -5.19
C ALA A 204 29.42 -3.68 -6.56
N SER A 205 28.49 -2.90 -7.13
CA SER A 205 28.21 -2.94 -8.55
C SER A 205 29.50 -2.51 -9.25
N THR A 206 30.24 -3.47 -9.75
CA THR A 206 31.32 -3.25 -10.70
C THR A 206 30.68 -2.73 -11.99
N GLN A 207 30.37 -1.44 -12.00
CA GLN A 207 30.13 -0.71 -13.23
C GLN A 207 31.46 -0.63 -13.94
N ARG A 208 31.73 -1.64 -14.77
CA ARG A 208 32.80 -1.55 -15.78
C ARG A 208 32.36 -0.44 -16.74
N ASP A 209 33.10 0.64 -16.71
CA ASP A 209 33.09 1.69 -17.71
C ASP A 209 33.54 1.07 -19.05
N PRO A 210 32.71 1.02 -20.12
CA PRO A 210 33.09 0.37 -21.38
C PRO A 210 33.96 1.24 -22.27
N ASP A 211 34.52 2.35 -21.79
CA ASP A 211 35.18 3.36 -22.67
C ASP A 211 36.67 3.55 -22.40
N THR A 212 37.38 2.49 -22.03
CA THR A 212 38.84 2.58 -21.93
C THR A 212 39.53 1.42 -22.69
N ASP A 213 39.24 1.30 -23.97
CA ASP A 213 40.17 0.59 -24.89
C ASP A 213 39.92 1.02 -26.35
N MET A 214 40.43 2.18 -26.72
CA MET A 214 40.71 2.48 -28.14
C MET A 214 42.22 2.59 -28.32
N PRO A 215 42.84 1.68 -29.07
CA PRO A 215 44.26 1.82 -29.43
C PRO A 215 44.43 2.95 -30.45
N LYS A 216 45.32 3.88 -30.13
CA LYS A 216 45.81 4.89 -31.08
C LYS A 216 46.48 4.25 -32.25
N ARG A 217 45.95 4.49 -33.43
CA ARG A 217 46.70 4.51 -34.71
C ARG A 217 46.37 5.76 -35.47
#